data_4146c776d78ba67fad4fffb8ae3c8c90
#
_entry.id   4146c776d78ba67fad4fffb8ae3c8c90
#
_cell.length_a   1.000
_cell.length_b   1.000
_cell.length_c   1.000
_cell.angle_alpha   90.00
_cell.angle_beta   90.00
_cell.angle_gamma   90.00
#
_symmetry.space_group_name_H-M   'P 1'
#
loop_
_entity.id
_entity.type
_entity.pdbx_description
1 polymer ?
#
loop_
_entity_poly.entity_id
_entity_poly.type
_entity_poly.pdbx_seq_one_letter_code
_entity_poly.pdbx_strand_id
1 'polypeptide(L)'
;MGLLFGHEAGSTTVYDDDSLLVAQLASMFLELGFDIRHLRMYLVSAQREAGTLEQVLLPLLREDTATRSDVNKKLIELIEAGSRLRQMILRRSLDRLG
;
A
#
# COMPACT_ATOMS: atom_id res chain seq x y z
N MET A 1 14.26 -9.04 -2.03
CA MET A 1 13.58 -7.83 -2.45
C MET A 1 12.18 -7.80 -1.86
N GLY A 2 11.82 -6.74 -1.14
CA GLY A 2 10.56 -6.69 -0.38
C GLY A 2 9.34 -6.18 -1.13
N LEU A 3 9.43 -6.02 -2.46
CA LEU A 3 8.36 -5.41 -3.24
C LEU A 3 7.45 -6.41 -3.96
N LEU A 4 7.86 -7.65 -4.06
CA LEU A 4 7.08 -8.68 -4.71
C LEU A 4 6.40 -9.56 -3.67
N PHE A 5 5.12 -9.81 -3.88
CA PHE A 5 4.31 -10.66 -3.03
C PHE A 5 4.02 -11.95 -3.78
N GLY A 6 4.40 -13.08 -3.20
CA GLY A 6 4.16 -14.38 -3.80
C GLY A 6 3.62 -15.35 -2.78
N HIS A 7 2.91 -16.34 -3.26
CA HIS A 7 2.42 -17.44 -2.45
C HIS A 7 3.19 -18.69 -2.80
N GLU A 8 3.72 -19.36 -1.79
CA GLU A 8 4.36 -20.63 -1.98
C GLU A 8 3.33 -21.75 -1.88
N ALA A 9 3.28 -22.57 -2.91
CA ALA A 9 2.44 -23.78 -2.93
C ALA A 9 3.35 -24.94 -3.26
N GLY A 10 3.73 -25.69 -2.24
CA GLY A 10 4.75 -26.73 -2.39
C GLY A 10 6.11 -26.11 -2.68
N SER A 11 6.75 -26.47 -3.77
CA SER A 11 8.03 -25.92 -4.20
C SER A 11 7.91 -24.80 -5.23
N THR A 12 6.68 -24.41 -5.59
CA THR A 12 6.45 -23.42 -6.64
C THR A 12 5.95 -22.11 -6.01
N THR A 13 6.56 -21.00 -6.41
CA THR A 13 6.09 -19.67 -6.05
C THR A 13 5.09 -19.20 -7.11
N VAL A 14 3.89 -18.84 -6.67
CA VAL A 14 2.84 -18.31 -7.54
C VAL A 14 2.64 -16.86 -7.22
N TYR A 15 2.73 -16.01 -8.24
CA TYR A 15 2.47 -14.57 -8.11
C TYR A 15 1.02 -14.29 -8.47
N ASP A 16 0.32 -13.54 -7.62
CA ASP A 16 -1.02 -13.07 -7.89
C ASP A 16 -0.99 -11.83 -8.78
N ASP A 17 -2.18 -11.33 -9.15
CA ASP A 17 -2.31 -10.15 -10.03
C ASP A 17 -1.70 -8.91 -9.39
N ASP A 18 -1.82 -8.77 -8.06
CA ASP A 18 -1.25 -7.64 -7.33
C ASP A 18 0.28 -7.65 -7.40
N SER A 19 0.90 -8.82 -7.30
CA SER A 19 2.34 -8.95 -7.40
C SER A 19 2.85 -8.58 -8.79
N LEU A 20 2.11 -8.95 -9.83
CA LEU A 20 2.46 -8.57 -11.21
C LEU A 20 2.36 -7.06 -11.39
N LEU A 21 1.31 -6.44 -10.86
CA LEU A 21 1.16 -4.99 -10.92
C LEU A 21 2.28 -4.27 -10.18
N VAL A 22 2.64 -4.74 -9.00
CA VAL A 22 3.77 -4.19 -8.24
C VAL A 22 5.06 -4.26 -9.04
N ALA A 23 5.31 -5.39 -9.70
CA ALA A 23 6.50 -5.57 -10.53
C ALA A 23 6.51 -4.59 -11.72
N GLN A 24 5.38 -4.40 -12.37
CA GLN A 24 5.25 -3.46 -13.47
C GLN A 24 5.49 -2.02 -13.03
N LEU A 25 4.91 -1.62 -11.92
CA LEU A 25 5.10 -0.28 -11.36
C LEU A 25 6.55 -0.06 -10.94
N ALA A 26 7.16 -1.04 -10.29
CA ALA A 26 8.57 -0.97 -9.91
C ALA A 26 9.47 -0.81 -11.13
N SER A 27 9.18 -1.52 -12.22
CA SER A 27 9.94 -1.39 -13.47
C SER A 27 9.88 0.02 -14.04
N MET A 28 8.73 0.67 -13.98
CA MET A 28 8.59 2.07 -14.42
C MET A 28 9.52 3.00 -13.67
N PHE A 29 9.59 2.84 -12.34
CA PHE A 29 10.49 3.65 -11.51
C PHE A 29 11.95 3.40 -11.84
N LEU A 30 12.33 2.14 -12.02
CA LEU A 30 13.72 1.78 -12.34
C LEU A 30 14.14 2.34 -13.70
N GLU A 31 13.25 2.33 -14.67
CA GLU A 31 13.51 2.93 -15.99
C GLU A 31 13.77 4.44 -15.91
N LEU A 32 13.13 5.11 -14.96
CA LEU A 32 13.31 6.54 -14.74
C LEU A 32 14.54 6.89 -13.91
N GLY A 33 15.32 5.91 -13.49
CA GLY A 33 16.56 6.13 -12.76
C GLY A 33 16.44 5.96 -11.25
N PHE A 34 15.33 5.44 -10.76
CA PHE A 34 15.18 5.14 -9.34
C PHE A 34 15.98 3.89 -8.98
N ASP A 35 16.58 3.92 -7.79
CA ASP A 35 17.25 2.78 -7.18
C ASP A 35 16.23 1.94 -6.42
N ILE A 36 16.55 0.67 -6.20
CA ILE A 36 15.75 -0.22 -5.35
C ILE A 36 15.57 0.36 -3.95
N ARG A 37 16.58 1.06 -3.43
CA ARG A 37 16.48 1.72 -2.13
C ARG A 37 15.37 2.77 -2.09
N HIS A 38 15.16 3.49 -3.19
CA HIS A 38 14.08 4.46 -3.30
C HIS A 38 12.72 3.77 -3.27
N LEU A 39 12.60 2.62 -3.93
CA LEU A 39 11.36 1.85 -3.95
C LEU A 39 11.01 1.29 -2.57
N ARG A 40 12.02 1.00 -1.76
CA ARG A 40 11.81 0.52 -0.40
C ARG A 40 11.06 1.53 0.47
N MET A 41 11.20 2.80 0.16
CA MET A 41 10.43 3.86 0.83
C MET A 41 8.92 3.62 0.74
N TYR A 42 8.44 3.18 -0.41
CA TYR A 42 7.02 2.89 -0.59
C TYR A 42 6.56 1.73 0.27
N LEU A 43 7.39 0.68 0.35
CA LEU A 43 7.10 -0.47 1.21
C LEU A 43 7.00 -0.06 2.67
N VAL A 44 7.99 0.68 3.16
CA VAL A 44 8.03 1.13 4.56
C VAL A 44 6.85 2.05 4.87
N SER A 45 6.54 2.98 3.98
CA SER A 45 5.42 3.91 4.16
C SER A 45 4.09 3.17 4.22
N ALA A 46 3.89 2.21 3.33
CA ALA A 46 2.66 1.43 3.31
C ALA A 46 2.52 0.56 4.56
N GLN A 47 3.61 -0.03 5.03
CA GLN A 47 3.59 -0.83 6.27
C GLN A 47 3.25 0.03 7.49
N ARG A 48 3.78 1.25 7.55
CA ARG A 48 3.45 2.19 8.64
C ARG A 48 2.00 2.60 8.59
N GLU A 49 1.50 2.88 7.40
CA GLU A 49 0.08 3.20 7.21
C GLU A 49 -0.80 2.04 7.64
N ALA A 50 -0.46 0.83 7.25
CA ALA A 50 -1.19 -0.37 7.66
C ALA A 50 -1.24 -0.51 9.17
N GLY A 51 -0.12 -0.29 9.87
CA GLY A 51 -0.08 -0.33 11.33
C GLY A 51 -0.97 0.72 11.98
N THR A 52 -0.98 1.93 11.43
CA THR A 52 -1.84 3.00 11.93
C THR A 52 -3.32 2.67 11.72
N LEU A 53 -3.67 2.18 10.53
CA LEU A 53 -5.04 1.77 10.23
C LEU A 53 -5.52 0.65 11.16
N GLU A 54 -4.65 -0.32 11.44
CA GLU A 54 -4.96 -1.37 12.39
C GLU A 54 -5.27 -0.83 13.79
N GLN A 55 -4.45 0.11 14.28
CA GLN A 55 -4.67 0.73 15.58
C GLN A 55 -6.01 1.43 15.68
N VAL A 56 -6.44 2.06 14.60
CA VAL A 56 -7.72 2.78 14.58
C VAL A 56 -8.89 1.83 14.42
N LEU A 57 -8.75 0.77 13.61
CA LEU A 57 -9.86 -0.11 13.26
C LEU A 57 -10.05 -1.28 14.22
N LEU A 58 -8.99 -1.75 14.90
CA LEU A 58 -9.12 -2.87 15.84
C LEU A 58 -10.15 -2.63 16.94
N PRO A 59 -10.20 -1.43 17.56
CA PRO A 59 -11.26 -1.18 18.56
C PRO A 59 -12.66 -1.32 17.98
N LEU A 60 -12.86 -0.95 16.72
CA LEU A 60 -14.16 -1.07 16.05
C LEU A 60 -14.56 -2.54 15.85
N LEU A 61 -13.59 -3.41 15.60
CA LEU A 61 -13.85 -4.85 15.47
C LEU A 61 -14.26 -5.49 16.79
N ARG A 62 -13.88 -4.91 17.92
CA ARG A 62 -14.20 -5.40 19.25
C ARG A 62 -15.56 -4.94 19.74
N GLU A 63 -16.15 -3.95 19.08
CA GLU A 63 -17.48 -3.48 19.42
C GLU A 63 -18.54 -4.44 18.87
N ASP A 64 -19.55 -4.72 19.68
CA ASP A 64 -20.60 -5.66 19.32
C ASP A 64 -21.48 -5.17 18.17
N THR A 65 -21.48 -3.87 17.92
CA THR A 65 -22.34 -3.25 16.90
C THR A 65 -21.70 -3.19 15.52
N ALA A 66 -20.37 -3.35 15.43
CA ALA A 66 -19.66 -3.29 14.18
C ALA A 66 -19.48 -4.68 13.59
N THR A 67 -19.92 -4.89 12.35
CA THR A 67 -19.67 -6.14 11.65
C THR A 67 -18.33 -6.06 10.92
N ARG A 68 -17.79 -7.23 10.60
CA ARG A 68 -16.55 -7.31 9.81
C ARG A 68 -16.72 -6.65 8.45
N SER A 69 -17.91 -6.78 7.85
CA SER A 69 -18.22 -6.15 6.57
C SER A 69 -18.18 -4.62 6.66
N ASP A 70 -18.72 -4.04 7.73
CA ASP A 70 -18.70 -2.60 7.94
C ASP A 70 -17.28 -2.08 8.11
N VAL A 71 -16.44 -2.80 8.84
CA VAL A 71 -15.04 -2.43 9.04
C VAL A 71 -14.27 -2.51 7.73
N ASN A 72 -14.53 -3.53 6.91
CA ASN A 72 -13.89 -3.65 5.61
C ASN A 72 -14.26 -2.50 4.67
N LYS A 73 -15.51 -2.07 4.67
CA LYS A 73 -15.93 -0.90 3.88
C LYS A 73 -15.21 0.36 4.33
N LYS A 74 -15.11 0.58 5.63
CA LYS A 74 -14.37 1.71 6.19
C LYS A 74 -12.91 1.66 5.82
N LEU A 75 -12.31 0.47 5.85
CA LEU A 75 -10.91 0.28 5.48
C LEU A 75 -10.66 0.69 4.02
N ILE A 76 -11.51 0.24 3.11
CA ILE A 76 -11.39 0.60 1.69
C ILE A 76 -11.50 2.11 1.49
N GLU A 77 -12.49 2.74 2.14
CA GLU A 77 -12.67 4.19 2.07
C GLU A 77 -11.46 4.94 2.59
N LEU A 78 -10.87 4.48 3.69
CA LEU A 78 -9.69 5.11 4.29
C LEU A 78 -8.45 4.96 3.40
N ILE A 79 -8.27 3.80 2.79
CA ILE A 79 -7.16 3.58 1.86
C ILE A 79 -7.27 4.53 0.66
N GLU A 80 -8.45 4.67 0.08
CA GLU A 80 -8.66 5.59 -1.03
C GLU A 80 -8.48 7.05 -0.63
N ALA A 81 -9.04 7.43 0.50
CA ALA A 81 -8.90 8.79 1.00
C ALA A 81 -7.43 9.14 1.31
N GLY A 82 -6.71 8.21 1.92
CA GLY A 82 -5.29 8.38 2.20
C GLY A 82 -4.46 8.50 0.93
N SER A 83 -4.79 7.73 -0.09
CA SER A 83 -4.11 7.80 -1.39
C SER A 83 -4.30 9.18 -2.03
N ARG A 84 -5.52 9.70 -2.02
CA ARG A 84 -5.82 11.04 -2.56
C ARG A 84 -5.13 12.14 -1.78
N LEU A 85 -5.17 12.05 -0.47
CA LEU A 85 -4.51 13.02 0.41
C LEU A 85 -3.01 13.05 0.12
N ARG A 86 -2.39 11.89 0.02
CA ARG A 86 -0.98 11.76 -0.30
C ARG A 86 -0.64 12.37 -1.66
N GLN A 87 -1.45 12.11 -2.68
CA GLN A 87 -1.25 12.70 -4.01
C GLN A 87 -1.25 14.22 -3.96
N MET A 88 -2.20 14.80 -3.22
CA MET A 88 -2.29 16.26 -3.10
C MET A 88 -1.06 16.84 -2.39
N ILE A 89 -0.63 16.19 -1.33
CA ILE A 89 0.56 16.63 -0.58
C ILE A 89 1.81 16.55 -1.47
N LEU A 90 1.96 15.44 -2.20
CA LEU A 90 3.09 15.26 -3.11
C LEU A 90 3.10 16.32 -4.21
N ARG A 91 1.97 16.59 -4.83
CA ARG A 91 1.87 17.59 -5.89
C ARG A 91 2.24 18.98 -5.39
N ARG A 92 1.73 19.35 -4.20
CA ARG A 92 2.07 20.65 -3.61
C ARG A 92 3.55 20.73 -3.27
N SER A 93 4.12 19.66 -2.74
CA SER A 93 5.54 19.64 -2.39
C SER A 93 6.45 19.72 -3.62
N LEU A 94 5.96 19.29 -4.78
CA LEU A 94 6.71 19.28 -6.02
C LEU A 94 6.35 20.43 -6.98
N ASP A 95 5.46 21.32 -6.59
CA ASP A 95 4.99 22.45 -7.41
C ASP A 95 6.15 23.29 -7.97
N ARG A 96 7.22 23.44 -7.20
CA ARG A 96 8.40 24.19 -7.60
C ARG A 96 9.16 23.57 -8.78
N LEU A 97 8.83 22.35 -9.16
CA LEU A 97 9.51 21.67 -10.25
C LEU A 97 8.85 21.89 -11.61
N GLY A 98 7.64 22.43 -11.62
CA GLY A 98 7.00 22.65 -12.91
C GLY A 98 5.59 23.21 -12.85
#